data_3d7848ed91888d705149044d9c569297
#
_entry.id   3d7848ed91888d705149044d9c569297
#
_cell.length_a   1.000
_cell.length_b   1.000
_cell.length_c   1.000
_cell.angle_alpha   90.00
_cell.angle_beta   90.00
_cell.angle_gamma   90.00
#
_symmetry.space_group_name_H-M   'P 1'
#
loop_
_entity.id
_entity.type
_entity.pdbx_description
1 polymer ?
#
loop_
_entity_poly.entity_id
_entity_poly.type
_entity_poly.pdbx_seq_one_letter_code
_entity_poly.pdbx_strand_id
1 'polypeptide(L)' 'MRIKIDKNSDALYFRLDESRIVESEEIRPGVILDYDKDNRVIGVEFLGISQRATKEELSSLQFQTA' A
#
# COMPACT_ATOMS: atom_id res chain seq x y z
N MET A 1 1.30 11.64 -3.24
CA MET A 1 0.60 10.35 -3.34
C MET A 1 1.30 9.47 -4.35
N ARG A 2 1.69 8.26 -3.95
CA ARG A 2 2.44 7.34 -4.81
C ARG A 2 1.86 5.93 -4.69
N ILE A 3 1.89 5.20 -5.81
CA ILE A 3 1.58 3.78 -5.84
C ILE A 3 2.78 3.06 -6.42
N LYS A 4 3.20 1.98 -5.76
CA LYS A 4 4.32 1.16 -6.23
C LYS A 4 3.92 -0.31 -6.17
N ILE A 5 4.14 -1.01 -7.27
CA ILE A 5 4.03 -2.47 -7.31
C ILE A 5 5.44 -3.01 -7.41
N ASP A 6 5.84 -3.80 -6.40
CA ASP A 6 7.15 -4.45 -6.38
C ASP A 6 6.96 -5.92 -6.69
N LYS A 7 7.33 -6.33 -7.91
CA LYS A 7 7.15 -7.70 -8.36
C LYS A 7 8.07 -8.68 -7.63
N ASN A 8 9.24 -8.22 -7.20
CA ASN A 8 10.20 -9.08 -6.52
C ASN A 8 9.71 -9.47 -5.13
N SER A 9 9.13 -8.54 -4.41
CA SER A 9 8.59 -8.79 -3.07
C SER A 9 7.10 -9.12 -3.09
N ASP A 10 6.47 -9.11 -4.27
CA ASP A 10 5.04 -9.37 -4.44
C ASP A 10 4.21 -8.47 -3.55
N ALA A 11 4.50 -7.18 -3.58
CA ALA A 11 3.88 -6.19 -2.71
C ALA A 11 3.32 -5.01 -3.50
N LEU A 12 2.23 -4.44 -2.97
CA LEU A 12 1.66 -3.19 -3.46
C LEU A 12 1.74 -2.17 -2.32
N TYR A 13 2.36 -1.03 -2.58
CA TYR A 13 2.49 0.04 -1.60
C TYR A 13 1.77 1.30 -2.06
N PHE A 14 0.96 1.85 -1.19
CA PHE A 14 0.22 3.09 -1.44
C PHE A 14 0.65 4.13 -0.41
N ARG A 15 1.29 5.21 -0.86
CA ARG A 15 1.72 6.31 0.01
C ARG A 15 0.80 7.51 -0.21
N LEU A 16 0.06 7.88 0.84
CA LEU A 16 -0.89 8.99 0.77
C LEU A 16 -0.20 10.33 0.96
N ASP A 17 0.78 10.37 1.85
CA ASP A 17 1.48 11.59 2.25
C ASP A 17 2.95 11.27 2.50
N GLU A 18 3.85 12.19 2.14
CA GLU A 18 5.30 11.97 2.26
C GLU A 18 5.85 12.36 3.63
N SER A 19 5.00 12.62 4.60
CA SER A 19 5.44 12.85 5.97
C SER A 19 6.21 11.65 6.49
N ARG A 20 7.06 11.90 7.49
CA ARG A 20 7.87 10.84 8.07
C ARG A 20 7.00 9.77 8.73
N ILE A 21 7.30 8.52 8.44
CA ILE A 21 6.68 7.38 9.10
C ILE A 21 7.35 7.19 10.45
N VAL A 22 6.57 7.22 11.53
CA VAL A 22 7.08 7.03 12.90
C VAL A 22 6.71 5.66 13.45
N GLU A 23 5.71 4.99 12.87
CA GLU A 23 5.26 3.68 13.32
C GLU A 23 4.60 2.94 12.17
N SER A 24 4.73 1.63 12.16
CA SER A 24 4.05 0.74 11.22
C SER A 24 3.43 -0.40 11.99
N GLU A 25 2.25 -0.83 11.57
CA GLU A 25 1.50 -1.89 12.24
C GLU A 25 0.87 -2.84 11.22
N GLU A 26 1.09 -4.13 11.40
CA GLU A 26 0.42 -5.14 10.59
C GLU A 26 -0.96 -5.42 11.20
N ILE A 27 -2.00 -4.86 10.61
CA ILE A 27 -3.36 -4.93 11.17
C ILE A 27 -4.11 -6.19 10.77
N ARG A 28 -3.69 -6.84 9.70
CA ARG A 28 -4.18 -8.13 9.21
C ARG A 28 -3.00 -8.82 8.55
N PRO A 29 -3.01 -10.14 8.39
CA PRO A 29 -1.91 -10.82 7.69
C PRO A 29 -1.66 -10.18 6.32
N GLY A 30 -0.46 -9.65 6.14
CA GLY A 30 -0.04 -9.02 4.90
C GLY A 30 -0.62 -7.64 4.63
N VAL A 31 -1.23 -6.97 5.62
CA VAL A 31 -1.73 -5.60 5.47
C VAL A 31 -1.08 -4.73 6.55
N ILE A 32 -0.20 -3.82 6.11
CA ILE A 32 0.59 -2.99 7.01
C ILE A 32 0.21 -1.53 6.83
N LEU A 33 -0.11 -0.86 7.94
CA LEU A 33 -0.36 0.58 7.94
C LEU A 33 0.84 1.32 8.47
N ASP A 34 1.16 2.45 7.83
CA ASP A 34 2.21 3.36 8.26
C ASP A 34 1.58 4.63 8.83
N TYR A 35 2.07 5.07 9.99
CA TYR A 35 1.52 6.21 10.71
C TYR A 35 2.52 7.34 10.82
N ASP A 36 2.03 8.57 10.78
CA ASP A 36 2.84 9.75 11.05
C ASP A 36 2.84 10.09 12.56
N LYS A 37 3.49 11.20 12.92
CA LYS A 37 3.61 11.64 14.31
C LYS A 37 2.26 11.97 14.96
N ASP A 38 1.25 12.28 14.15
CA ASP A 38 -0.09 12.60 14.63
C ASP A 38 -1.01 11.39 14.60
N ASN A 39 -0.43 10.18 14.44
CA ASN A 39 -1.13 8.92 14.43
C ASN A 39 -2.12 8.79 13.26
N ARG A 40 -1.85 9.47 12.14
CA ARG A 40 -2.64 9.36 10.93
C ARG A 40 -2.04 8.29 10.02
N VAL A 41 -2.88 7.54 9.34
CA VAL A 41 -2.43 6.57 8.34
C VAL A 41 -1.97 7.33 7.10
N ILE A 42 -0.71 7.20 6.74
CA ILE A 42 -0.12 7.86 5.58
C ILE A 42 0.39 6.87 4.54
N GLY A 43 0.38 5.58 4.84
CA GLY A 43 0.80 4.55 3.90
C GLY A 43 0.10 3.24 4.19
N VAL A 44 -0.09 2.43 3.14
CA VAL A 44 -0.67 1.09 3.25
C VAL A 44 0.13 0.16 2.35
N GLU A 45 0.56 -0.97 2.90
CA GLU A 45 1.26 -2.00 2.12
C GLU A 45 0.49 -3.29 2.15
N PHE A 46 0.33 -3.90 0.97
CA PHE A 46 -0.26 -5.23 0.82
C PHE A 46 0.83 -6.19 0.38
N LEU A 47 1.08 -7.21 1.20
CA LEU A 47 2.00 -8.30 0.85
C LEU A 47 1.22 -9.43 0.19
N GLY A 48 1.91 -10.22 -0.63
CA GLY A 48 1.28 -11.32 -1.35
C GLY A 48 0.22 -10.85 -2.32
N ILE A 49 0.49 -9.76 -3.03
CA ILE A 49 -0.52 -9.13 -3.88
C ILE A 49 -1.02 -10.04 -4.99
N SER A 50 -0.19 -10.98 -5.48
CA SER A 50 -0.59 -11.94 -6.50
C SER A 50 -1.65 -12.92 -6.00
N GLN A 51 -1.81 -13.06 -4.69
CA GLN A 51 -2.85 -13.88 -4.09
C GLN A 51 -4.13 -13.08 -3.82
N ARG A 52 -4.08 -11.76 -3.99
CA ARG A 52 -5.21 -10.86 -3.72
C ARG A 52 -5.85 -10.32 -4.99
N ALA A 53 -5.07 -10.22 -6.07
CA ALA A 53 -5.54 -9.68 -7.34
C ALA A 53 -4.94 -10.48 -8.48
N THR A 54 -5.66 -10.55 -9.60
CA THR A 54 -5.16 -11.23 -10.79
C THR A 54 -4.13 -10.36 -11.50
N LYS A 55 -3.38 -10.98 -12.45
CA LYS A 55 -2.44 -10.23 -13.28
C LYS A 55 -3.17 -9.16 -14.09
N GLU A 56 -4.36 -9.48 -14.57
CA GLU A 56 -5.20 -8.54 -15.33
C GLU A 56 -5.57 -7.33 -14.48
N GLU A 57 -5.98 -7.56 -13.23
CA GLU A 57 -6.32 -6.47 -12.32
C GLU A 57 -5.09 -5.61 -11.99
N LEU A 58 -3.94 -6.25 -11.76
CA LEU A 58 -2.71 -5.52 -11.43
C LEU A 58 -2.19 -4.70 -12.61
N SER A 59 -2.47 -5.11 -13.84
CA SER A 59 -2.03 -4.39 -15.04
C SER A 59 -3.03 -3.32 -15.48
N SER A 60 -4.19 -3.24 -14.82
CA SER A 60 -5.28 -2.33 -15.21
C SER A 60 -5.65 -1.41 -14.05
N LEU A 61 -4.68 -0.62 -13.60
CA LEU A 61 -4.92 0.37 -12.55
C LEU A 61 -5.69 1.55 -13.13
N GLN A 62 -6.88 1.80 -12.57
CA GLN A 62 -7.70 2.95 -12.95
C GLN A 62 -7.67 3.98 -11.82
N PHE A 63 -7.54 5.24 -12.19
CA PHE A 63 -7.56 6.34 -11.25
C PHE A 63 -8.76 7.23 -11.58
N GLN A 64 -9.75 7.24 -10.70
CA GLN A 64 -10.99 7.99 -10.91
C GLN A 64 -11.15 9.02 -9.81
N THR A 65 -11.55 10.25 -10.21
CA THR A 65 -11.90 11.31 -9.29
C THR A 65 -13.35 11.69 -9.53
N ALA A 66 -14.10 11.85 -8.46
CA ALA A 66 -15.50 12.23 -8.54
C ALA A 66 -15.67 13.75 -8.76
#